data_c262b330c54b4d47058cac352ff17798
#
_entry.id   c262b330c54b4d47058cac352ff17798
#
_cell.length_a   1.000
_cell.length_b   1.000
_cell.length_c   1.000
_cell.angle_alpha   90.00
_cell.angle_beta   90.00
_cell.angle_gamma   90.00
#
_symmetry.space_group_name_H-M   'P 1'
#
loop_
_entity.id
_entity.type
_entity.pdbx_description
1 polymer ?
#
loop_
_entity_poly.entity_id
_entity_poly.type
_entity_poly.pdbx_seq_one_letter_code
_entity_poly.pdbx_strand_id
1 'polypeptide(L)'
;MIGRLAVRSLTAHPVRSAVLAAGFGVGVAVMAILLGVAEIVLSQARSSELVGGGDVVIRLQPSVPARMVTSGALQSDQLRHRIRAAGPSHTAALYLVRDDHTVRVDAHGGIPSIEKAMGDSEVASHDEWQDTSDDVAWTQTNPETLLRQIDRFHDVPDAPMWQDSWAEWLYFNGRARDARFYLTFMVGPRQSDGGRQAGVRLQLDRGGTVENFSASARLSDADTKRAPELTINGNKVRLDGLRYLIDLDLVGANGRAVRGQVSVEASPGRLVPPIEIGGARGWRTGYVVPVMSGNLDGTIDVAGERVSFAGGVGYHDHNWGFWRGVSWQWGQAQQGDLSLIYGRVFPPPDAADPDRIPGFVGALGPGGPLGYATNVRIEEANDTNGQPRTITIVGRSPLLDVRMQFQVGSVVTTPMAQGTLSSDLNFLQMRGQYTVTGHAGERDINFVAQGSAETFRENPKEQIPKPNSQ
;
A
#
# COMPACT_ATOMS: atom_id res chain seq x y z
N MET A 1 51.68 -34.12 -31.53
CA MET A 1 52.83 -33.31 -31.93
C MET A 1 52.52 -31.82 -32.01
N ILE A 2 51.44 -31.39 -32.62
CA ILE A 2 51.05 -29.97 -32.80
C ILE A 2 50.84 -29.23 -31.48
N GLY A 3 50.20 -29.81 -30.47
CA GLY A 3 49.97 -29.15 -29.18
C GLY A 3 51.23 -28.84 -28.38
N ARG A 4 52.28 -29.70 -28.45
CA ARG A 4 53.55 -29.45 -27.80
C ARG A 4 54.35 -28.31 -28.48
N LEU A 5 54.23 -28.15 -29.80
CA LEU A 5 54.83 -27.08 -30.58
C LEU A 5 54.13 -25.73 -30.26
N ALA A 6 52.82 -25.73 -30.14
CA ALA A 6 52.05 -24.55 -29.75
C ALA A 6 52.42 -24.05 -28.34
N VAL A 7 52.50 -24.94 -27.35
CA VAL A 7 52.89 -24.59 -25.99
C VAL A 7 54.34 -24.06 -25.95
N ARG A 8 55.26 -24.68 -26.68
CA ARG A 8 56.66 -24.18 -26.77
C ARG A 8 56.77 -22.81 -27.43
N SER A 9 55.94 -22.53 -28.46
CA SER A 9 55.90 -21.21 -29.10
C SER A 9 55.35 -20.15 -28.17
N LEU A 10 54.32 -20.46 -27.36
CA LEU A 10 53.76 -19.55 -26.39
C LEU A 10 54.72 -19.20 -25.21
N THR A 11 55.50 -20.20 -24.78
CA THR A 11 56.47 -20.04 -23.69
C THR A 11 57.80 -19.39 -24.11
N ALA A 12 58.13 -19.47 -25.42
CA ALA A 12 59.34 -18.87 -25.97
C ALA A 12 59.28 -17.30 -26.02
N HIS A 13 58.05 -16.75 -26.10
CA HIS A 13 57.84 -15.31 -26.17
C HIS A 13 56.71 -14.86 -25.21
N PRO A 14 56.93 -14.92 -23.89
CA PRO A 14 55.84 -14.78 -22.90
C PRO A 14 55.15 -13.43 -22.97
N VAL A 15 55.84 -12.33 -23.18
CA VAL A 15 55.26 -10.97 -23.30
C VAL A 15 54.38 -10.85 -24.53
N ARG A 16 54.86 -11.38 -25.69
CA ARG A 16 54.07 -11.36 -26.95
C ARG A 16 52.82 -12.23 -26.82
N SER A 17 52.95 -13.37 -26.21
CA SER A 17 51.83 -14.27 -25.96
C SER A 17 50.82 -13.65 -24.96
N ALA A 18 51.27 -12.97 -23.94
CA ALA A 18 50.40 -12.27 -23.00
C ALA A 18 49.62 -11.10 -23.65
N VAL A 19 50.29 -10.31 -24.50
CA VAL A 19 49.65 -9.21 -25.24
C VAL A 19 48.61 -9.74 -26.23
N LEU A 20 48.93 -10.83 -26.94
CA LEU A 20 47.96 -11.47 -27.86
C LEU A 20 46.78 -12.08 -27.11
N ALA A 21 47.02 -12.73 -25.96
CA ALA A 21 45.98 -13.31 -25.15
C ALA A 21 45.09 -12.22 -24.52
N ALA A 22 45.69 -11.11 -24.06
CA ALA A 22 44.93 -9.98 -23.54
C ALA A 22 44.08 -9.30 -24.65
N GLY A 23 44.66 -9.07 -25.83
CA GLY A 23 43.93 -8.49 -26.97
C GLY A 23 42.79 -9.38 -27.44
N PHE A 24 43.02 -10.69 -27.51
CA PHE A 24 41.95 -11.64 -27.85
C PHE A 24 40.87 -11.73 -26.78
N GLY A 25 41.28 -11.76 -25.51
CA GLY A 25 40.36 -11.75 -24.36
C GLY A 25 39.50 -10.49 -24.29
N VAL A 26 40.06 -9.32 -24.52
CA VAL A 26 39.30 -8.05 -24.60
C VAL A 26 38.34 -8.06 -25.80
N GLY A 27 38.77 -8.55 -26.98
CA GLY A 27 37.92 -8.65 -28.15
C GLY A 27 36.72 -9.58 -27.92
N VAL A 28 36.96 -10.74 -27.28
CA VAL A 28 35.87 -11.69 -26.93
C VAL A 28 34.94 -11.09 -25.89
N ALA A 29 35.47 -10.40 -24.89
CA ALA A 29 34.64 -9.74 -23.84
C ALA A 29 33.77 -8.63 -24.43
N VAL A 30 34.31 -7.78 -25.30
CA VAL A 30 33.54 -6.74 -26.00
C VAL A 30 32.45 -7.35 -26.86
N MET A 31 32.77 -8.43 -27.62
CA MET A 31 31.78 -9.10 -28.44
C MET A 31 30.69 -9.76 -27.61
N ALA A 32 31.01 -10.36 -26.47
CA ALA A 32 30.04 -10.93 -25.55
C ALA A 32 29.11 -9.86 -24.94
N ILE A 33 29.66 -8.70 -24.57
CA ILE A 33 28.85 -7.55 -24.09
C ILE A 33 27.92 -7.03 -25.20
N LEU A 34 28.44 -6.86 -26.41
CA LEU A 34 27.62 -6.38 -27.54
C LEU A 34 26.52 -7.37 -27.92
N LEU A 35 26.80 -8.68 -27.91
CA LEU A 35 25.79 -9.71 -28.12
C LEU A 35 24.74 -9.74 -27.01
N GLY A 36 25.17 -9.58 -25.75
CA GLY A 36 24.25 -9.48 -24.61
C GLY A 36 23.35 -8.25 -24.67
N VAL A 37 23.89 -7.10 -25.06
CA VAL A 37 23.09 -5.87 -25.27
C VAL A 37 22.15 -6.05 -26.48
N ALA A 38 22.62 -6.63 -27.58
CA ALA A 38 21.78 -6.88 -28.74
C ALA A 38 20.64 -7.84 -28.41
N GLU A 39 20.89 -8.88 -27.62
CA GLU A 39 19.84 -9.83 -27.17
C GLU A 39 18.80 -9.13 -26.29
N ILE A 40 19.23 -8.28 -25.37
CA ILE A 40 18.32 -7.50 -24.53
C ILE A 40 17.47 -6.56 -25.40
N VAL A 41 18.07 -5.84 -26.33
CA VAL A 41 17.36 -4.93 -27.23
C VAL A 41 16.40 -5.70 -28.14
N LEU A 42 16.82 -6.85 -28.69
CA LEU A 42 15.95 -7.68 -29.50
C LEU A 42 14.84 -8.34 -28.71
N SER A 43 15.08 -8.74 -27.46
CA SER A 43 14.04 -9.28 -26.60
C SER A 43 13.02 -8.20 -26.21
N GLN A 44 13.46 -6.98 -25.94
CA GLN A 44 12.59 -5.84 -25.71
C GLN A 44 11.79 -5.47 -26.98
N ALA A 45 12.44 -5.42 -28.15
CA ALA A 45 11.77 -5.13 -29.41
C ALA A 45 10.78 -6.25 -29.86
N ARG A 46 10.96 -7.47 -29.38
CA ARG A 46 10.04 -8.61 -29.60
C ARG A 46 9.03 -8.80 -28.47
N SER A 47 9.13 -8.01 -27.41
CA SER A 47 8.19 -8.08 -26.30
C SER A 47 6.81 -7.65 -26.79
N SER A 48 5.86 -8.57 -26.75
CA SER A 48 4.45 -8.25 -27.04
C SER A 48 3.87 -7.17 -26.12
N GLU A 49 4.62 -6.80 -25.10
CA GLU A 49 4.26 -5.76 -24.12
C GLU A 49 4.50 -4.34 -24.66
N LEU A 50 5.40 -4.19 -25.64
CA LEU A 50 5.68 -2.91 -26.33
C LEU A 50 4.96 -2.80 -27.68
N VAL A 51 4.15 -3.77 -28.05
CA VAL A 51 3.23 -3.66 -29.18
C VAL A 51 2.22 -2.58 -28.83
N GLY A 52 2.15 -1.52 -29.63
CA GLY A 52 1.32 -0.36 -29.32
C GLY A 52 2.11 0.96 -29.22
N GLY A 53 3.43 0.97 -29.40
CA GLY A 53 4.26 2.17 -29.56
C GLY A 53 4.73 2.82 -28.26
N GLY A 54 4.43 2.29 -27.07
CA GLY A 54 4.88 2.87 -25.80
C GLY A 54 6.36 2.58 -25.49
N ASP A 55 7.04 3.52 -24.85
CA ASP A 55 8.44 3.35 -24.42
C ASP A 55 8.58 2.57 -23.10
N VAL A 56 7.51 2.54 -22.29
CA VAL A 56 7.49 1.92 -20.95
C VAL A 56 6.17 1.22 -20.72
N VAL A 57 6.24 -0.04 -20.27
CA VAL A 57 5.08 -0.81 -19.80
C VAL A 57 5.19 -1.03 -18.30
N ILE A 58 4.12 -0.71 -17.57
CA ILE A 58 4.03 -0.94 -16.14
C ILE A 58 3.00 -2.04 -15.90
N ARG A 59 3.46 -3.18 -15.40
CA ARG A 59 2.56 -4.26 -14.96
C ARG A 59 2.05 -3.94 -13.57
N LEU A 60 0.74 -3.96 -13.41
CA LEU A 60 0.08 -3.66 -12.15
C LEU A 60 -0.35 -4.95 -11.45
N GLN A 61 -0.34 -4.91 -10.12
CA GLN A 61 -1.02 -5.93 -9.32
C GLN A 61 -2.53 -5.83 -9.53
N PRO A 62 -3.29 -6.93 -9.42
CA PRO A 62 -4.74 -6.92 -9.64
C PRO A 62 -5.53 -5.94 -8.76
N SER A 63 -5.02 -5.62 -7.56
CA SER A 63 -5.59 -4.66 -6.62
C SER A 63 -5.36 -3.21 -7.02
N VAL A 64 -4.42 -2.92 -7.95
CA VAL A 64 -4.06 -1.55 -8.35
C VAL A 64 -4.81 -1.16 -9.62
N PRO A 65 -5.76 -0.22 -9.56
CA PRO A 65 -6.46 0.24 -10.76
C PRO A 65 -5.53 0.96 -11.74
N ALA A 66 -5.50 0.53 -12.99
CA ALA A 66 -4.68 1.16 -14.03
C ALA A 66 -4.96 2.67 -14.16
N ARG A 67 -6.23 3.06 -14.03
CA ARG A 67 -6.67 4.48 -14.05
C ARG A 67 -5.98 5.32 -13.00
N MET A 68 -5.78 4.78 -11.80
CA MET A 68 -5.10 5.49 -10.72
C MET A 68 -3.63 5.76 -11.05
N VAL A 69 -2.92 4.76 -11.57
CA VAL A 69 -1.50 4.90 -11.93
C VAL A 69 -1.34 5.87 -13.09
N THR A 70 -2.18 5.75 -14.13
CA THR A 70 -2.16 6.65 -15.28
C THR A 70 -2.47 8.08 -14.87
N SER A 71 -3.54 8.30 -14.09
CA SER A 71 -3.91 9.62 -13.59
C SER A 71 -2.82 10.23 -12.71
N GLY A 72 -2.27 9.43 -11.77
CA GLY A 72 -1.17 9.87 -10.91
C GLY A 72 0.07 10.27 -11.71
N ALA A 73 0.43 9.51 -12.74
CA ALA A 73 1.57 9.81 -13.60
C ALA A 73 1.35 11.11 -14.40
N LEU A 74 0.18 11.29 -15.02
CA LEU A 74 -0.16 12.46 -15.82
C LEU A 74 -0.37 13.73 -14.99
N GLN A 75 -0.75 13.61 -13.72
CA GLN A 75 -0.93 14.74 -12.80
C GLN A 75 0.33 15.06 -11.98
N SER A 76 1.33 14.19 -11.95
CA SER A 76 2.57 14.40 -11.23
C SER A 76 3.37 15.57 -11.80
N ASP A 77 3.71 16.55 -10.97
CA ASP A 77 4.56 17.67 -11.37
C ASP A 77 5.94 17.24 -11.87
N GLN A 78 6.43 16.10 -11.39
CA GLN A 78 7.73 15.54 -11.81
C GLN A 78 7.66 14.79 -13.14
N LEU A 79 6.53 14.13 -13.43
CA LEU A 79 6.40 13.21 -14.56
C LEU A 79 5.63 13.82 -15.75
N ARG A 80 4.63 14.66 -15.50
CA ARG A 80 3.74 15.20 -16.56
C ARG A 80 4.46 15.83 -17.74
N HIS A 81 5.63 16.45 -17.52
CA HIS A 81 6.43 17.06 -18.58
C HIS A 81 7.28 16.06 -19.37
N ARG A 82 7.38 14.82 -18.90
CA ARG A 82 8.15 13.74 -19.51
C ARG A 82 7.27 12.68 -20.18
N ILE A 83 5.97 12.70 -19.91
CA ILE A 83 5.00 11.74 -20.44
C ILE A 83 4.22 12.43 -21.56
N ARG A 84 4.33 11.90 -22.77
CA ARG A 84 3.55 12.35 -23.93
C ARG A 84 2.14 11.81 -23.90
N ALA A 85 1.98 10.53 -23.64
CA ALA A 85 0.72 9.82 -23.49
C ALA A 85 0.89 8.66 -22.54
N ALA A 86 -0.18 8.28 -21.84
CA ALA A 86 -0.23 7.08 -20.99
C ALA A 86 -1.66 6.52 -21.02
N GLY A 87 -1.80 5.24 -21.23
CA GLY A 87 -3.08 4.56 -21.30
C GLY A 87 -3.02 3.14 -20.78
N PRO A 88 -4.18 2.52 -20.53
CA PRO A 88 -4.25 1.10 -20.24
C PRO A 88 -4.00 0.32 -21.51
N SER A 89 -3.35 -0.82 -21.37
CA SER A 89 -3.33 -1.82 -22.42
C SER A 89 -3.72 -3.17 -21.85
N HIS A 90 -4.36 -3.97 -22.66
CA HIS A 90 -4.74 -5.33 -22.31
C HIS A 90 -4.29 -6.30 -23.41
N THR A 91 -3.59 -7.34 -23.02
CA THR A 91 -3.21 -8.41 -23.94
C THR A 91 -3.95 -9.68 -23.59
N ALA A 92 -4.51 -10.36 -24.59
CA ALA A 92 -5.19 -11.63 -24.44
C ALA A 92 -4.75 -12.61 -25.52
N ALA A 93 -4.61 -13.88 -25.14
CA ALA A 93 -4.44 -14.93 -26.12
C ALA A 93 -5.82 -15.37 -26.63
N LEU A 94 -6.07 -15.18 -27.91
CA LEU A 94 -7.26 -15.69 -28.60
C LEU A 94 -6.90 -16.93 -29.39
N TYR A 95 -7.87 -17.81 -29.58
CA TYR A 95 -7.71 -19.01 -30.35
C TYR A 95 -8.72 -19.00 -31.51
N LEU A 96 -8.22 -18.82 -32.73
CA LEU A 96 -9.02 -18.94 -33.93
C LEU A 96 -9.14 -20.41 -34.27
N VAL A 97 -10.37 -20.94 -34.23
CA VAL A 97 -10.69 -22.31 -34.58
C VAL A 97 -11.35 -22.31 -35.94
N ARG A 98 -10.71 -22.98 -36.91
CA ARG A 98 -11.25 -23.17 -38.23
C ARG A 98 -11.04 -24.62 -38.65
N ASP A 99 -12.14 -25.31 -38.93
CA ASP A 99 -12.17 -26.74 -39.26
C ASP A 99 -11.45 -27.59 -38.18
N ASP A 100 -10.33 -28.17 -38.48
CA ASP A 100 -9.50 -29.00 -37.59
C ASP A 100 -8.24 -28.28 -37.09
N HIS A 101 -8.08 -26.98 -37.39
CA HIS A 101 -6.90 -26.20 -37.03
C HIS A 101 -7.25 -25.14 -36.01
N THR A 102 -6.39 -25.05 -35.00
CA THR A 102 -6.45 -23.99 -33.99
C THR A 102 -5.19 -23.14 -34.06
N VAL A 103 -5.35 -21.85 -34.29
CA VAL A 103 -4.24 -20.88 -34.33
C VAL A 103 -4.36 -19.96 -33.16
N ARG A 104 -3.32 -19.85 -32.35
CA ARG A 104 -3.24 -18.84 -31.28
C ARG A 104 -2.90 -17.51 -31.92
N VAL A 105 -3.66 -16.48 -31.53
CA VAL A 105 -3.44 -15.07 -31.88
C VAL A 105 -3.33 -14.26 -30.61
N ASP A 106 -2.29 -13.49 -30.48
CA ASP A 106 -2.16 -12.53 -29.38
C ASP A 106 -2.88 -11.24 -29.79
N ALA A 107 -3.94 -10.92 -29.05
CA ALA A 107 -4.74 -9.71 -29.25
C ALA A 107 -4.26 -8.61 -28.28
N HIS A 108 -4.16 -7.42 -28.79
CA HIS A 108 -3.86 -6.22 -28.01
C HIS A 108 -5.08 -5.28 -28.06
N GLY A 109 -5.45 -4.71 -26.90
CA GLY A 109 -6.52 -3.74 -26.78
C GLY A 109 -6.05 -2.53 -25.99
N GLY A 110 -6.38 -1.34 -26.49
CA GLY A 110 -6.06 -0.05 -25.88
C GLY A 110 -7.07 1.00 -26.29
N ILE A 111 -6.88 2.23 -25.86
CA ILE A 111 -7.72 3.38 -26.24
C ILE A 111 -7.14 4.00 -27.51
N PRO A 112 -7.87 4.02 -28.63
CA PRO A 112 -7.33 4.39 -29.93
C PRO A 112 -6.62 5.73 -29.99
N SER A 113 -7.17 6.79 -29.38
CA SER A 113 -6.54 8.10 -29.34
C SER A 113 -5.21 8.12 -28.59
N ILE A 114 -5.11 7.32 -27.51
CA ILE A 114 -3.92 7.21 -26.68
C ILE A 114 -2.85 6.38 -27.40
N GLU A 115 -3.23 5.25 -28.00
CA GLU A 115 -2.33 4.40 -28.78
C GLU A 115 -1.72 5.19 -29.98
N LYS A 116 -2.54 5.97 -30.68
CA LYS A 116 -2.06 6.89 -31.74
C LYS A 116 -1.07 7.93 -31.16
N ALA A 117 -1.36 8.48 -29.99
CA ALA A 117 -0.47 9.44 -29.34
C ALA A 117 0.84 8.82 -28.85
N MET A 118 0.83 7.52 -28.46
CA MET A 118 2.03 6.76 -28.12
C MET A 118 2.86 6.34 -29.36
N GLY A 119 2.30 6.46 -30.56
CA GLY A 119 2.99 6.18 -31.80
C GLY A 119 2.74 4.77 -32.35
N ASP A 120 1.64 4.11 -31.97
CA ASP A 120 1.23 2.86 -32.56
C ASP A 120 0.88 3.09 -34.05
N SER A 121 1.71 2.52 -34.93
CA SER A 121 1.57 2.67 -36.37
C SER A 121 0.38 1.89 -36.94
N GLU A 122 -0.02 0.79 -36.30
CA GLU A 122 -1.16 0.01 -36.72
C GLU A 122 -2.44 0.77 -36.43
N VAL A 123 -2.61 1.23 -35.20
CA VAL A 123 -3.79 2.05 -34.80
C VAL A 123 -3.82 3.36 -35.58
N ALA A 124 -2.66 3.98 -35.85
CA ALA A 124 -2.57 5.22 -36.63
C ALA A 124 -3.00 5.04 -38.10
N SER A 125 -2.89 3.81 -38.64
CA SER A 125 -3.29 3.48 -40.03
C SER A 125 -4.80 3.22 -40.20
N HIS A 126 -5.56 3.13 -39.10
CA HIS A 126 -6.99 2.82 -39.06
C HIS A 126 -7.78 4.03 -38.58
N ASP A 127 -8.23 4.87 -39.50
CA ASP A 127 -9.02 6.06 -39.19
C ASP A 127 -10.40 5.74 -38.58
N GLU A 128 -10.93 4.55 -38.86
CA GLU A 128 -12.19 4.04 -38.29
C GLU A 128 -12.10 3.67 -36.82
N TRP A 129 -10.89 3.45 -36.29
CA TRP A 129 -10.69 3.16 -34.87
C TRP A 129 -10.70 4.47 -34.06
N GLN A 130 -11.85 4.73 -33.45
CA GLN A 130 -12.08 5.90 -32.63
C GLN A 130 -12.47 5.52 -31.20
N ASP A 131 -12.26 6.44 -30.28
CA ASP A 131 -12.62 6.24 -28.89
C ASP A 131 -14.13 6.05 -28.74
N THR A 132 -14.51 5.04 -27.99
CA THR A 132 -15.88 4.84 -27.53
C THR A 132 -16.23 5.79 -26.39
N SER A 133 -17.51 5.86 -26.01
CA SER A 133 -17.92 6.61 -24.80
C SER A 133 -17.21 6.12 -23.53
N ASP A 134 -16.94 4.82 -23.45
CA ASP A 134 -16.25 4.22 -22.30
C ASP A 134 -14.75 4.58 -22.29
N ASP A 135 -14.11 4.67 -23.45
CA ASP A 135 -12.73 5.14 -23.59
C ASP A 135 -12.60 6.61 -23.15
N VAL A 136 -13.54 7.46 -23.59
CA VAL A 136 -13.58 8.87 -23.16
C VAL A 136 -13.80 8.97 -21.64
N ALA A 137 -14.73 8.20 -21.09
CA ALA A 137 -14.98 8.15 -19.65
C ALA A 137 -13.76 7.61 -18.88
N TRP A 138 -12.97 6.71 -19.48
CA TRP A 138 -11.76 6.20 -18.86
C TRP A 138 -10.67 7.27 -18.78
N THR A 139 -10.50 8.10 -19.81
CA THR A 139 -9.50 9.18 -19.84
C THR A 139 -9.87 10.35 -18.91
N GLN A 140 -11.16 10.54 -18.64
CA GLN A 140 -11.66 11.57 -17.72
C GLN A 140 -11.75 11.00 -16.29
N THR A 141 -10.65 11.00 -15.55
CA THR A 141 -10.63 10.47 -14.19
C THR A 141 -11.45 11.34 -13.25
N ASN A 142 -12.58 10.81 -12.77
CA ASN A 142 -13.34 11.39 -11.68
C ASN A 142 -12.70 10.96 -10.34
N PRO A 143 -12.18 11.89 -9.50
CA PRO A 143 -11.56 11.55 -8.23
C PRO A 143 -12.47 10.75 -7.28
N GLU A 144 -13.77 11.01 -7.24
CA GLU A 144 -14.73 10.23 -6.45
C GLU A 144 -14.81 8.78 -6.94
N THR A 145 -14.90 8.57 -8.24
CA THR A 145 -14.92 7.22 -8.83
C THR A 145 -13.66 6.45 -8.46
N LEU A 146 -12.50 7.13 -8.47
CA LEU A 146 -11.23 6.53 -8.06
C LEU A 146 -11.25 6.13 -6.58
N LEU A 147 -11.70 7.01 -5.68
CA LEU A 147 -11.82 6.70 -4.26
C LEU A 147 -12.75 5.50 -4.03
N ARG A 148 -13.93 5.47 -4.65
CA ARG A 148 -14.87 4.33 -4.57
C ARG A 148 -14.24 3.03 -5.06
N GLN A 149 -13.39 3.09 -6.09
CA GLN A 149 -12.77 1.91 -6.65
C GLN A 149 -11.69 1.33 -5.74
N ILE A 150 -10.85 2.17 -5.13
CA ILE A 150 -9.76 1.72 -4.26
C ILE A 150 -10.22 1.39 -2.83
N ASP A 151 -11.42 1.82 -2.46
CA ASP A 151 -11.96 1.69 -1.09
C ASP A 151 -13.11 0.68 -0.99
N ARG A 152 -13.43 0.02 -2.09
CA ARG A 152 -14.42 -1.07 -2.09
C ARG A 152 -13.85 -2.31 -1.41
N PHE A 153 -14.69 -3.06 -0.70
CA PHE A 153 -14.27 -4.33 -0.12
C PHE A 153 -14.08 -5.42 -1.16
N HIS A 154 -13.12 -6.28 -0.90
CA HIS A 154 -12.69 -7.36 -1.78
C HIS A 154 -13.53 -8.62 -1.56
N ASP A 155 -13.67 -9.43 -2.61
CA ASP A 155 -14.17 -10.79 -2.47
C ASP A 155 -13.13 -11.61 -1.69
N VAL A 156 -13.60 -12.42 -0.72
CA VAL A 156 -12.70 -13.28 0.05
C VAL A 156 -12.09 -14.33 -0.89
N PRO A 157 -10.77 -14.37 -1.03
CA PRO A 157 -10.13 -15.34 -1.91
C PRO A 157 -10.34 -16.78 -1.44
N ASP A 158 -10.39 -17.71 -2.39
CA ASP A 158 -10.40 -19.13 -2.06
C ASP A 158 -9.00 -19.58 -1.59
N ALA A 159 -8.84 -19.57 -0.27
CA ALA A 159 -7.62 -19.98 0.40
C ALA A 159 -7.98 -20.73 1.71
N PRO A 160 -8.36 -22.02 1.61
CA PRO A 160 -8.97 -22.77 2.72
C PRO A 160 -8.16 -22.75 4.02
N MET A 161 -6.83 -22.73 3.92
CA MET A 161 -5.96 -22.68 5.08
C MET A 161 -6.06 -21.37 5.87
N TRP A 162 -6.44 -20.27 5.22
CA TRP A 162 -6.44 -18.93 5.80
C TRP A 162 -7.82 -18.34 6.01
N GLN A 163 -8.86 -18.95 5.47
CA GLN A 163 -10.18 -18.38 5.23
C GLN A 163 -10.89 -17.89 6.50
N ASP A 164 -10.62 -18.51 7.65
CA ASP A 164 -11.14 -18.12 8.96
C ASP A 164 -10.49 -16.85 9.54
N SER A 165 -9.44 -16.36 8.91
CA SER A 165 -8.69 -15.18 9.35
C SER A 165 -8.81 -13.97 8.43
N TRP A 166 -9.70 -14.04 7.42
CA TRP A 166 -9.95 -12.87 6.57
C TRP A 166 -10.63 -11.77 7.37
N ALA A 167 -10.04 -10.57 7.30
CA ALA A 167 -10.75 -9.36 7.71
C ALA A 167 -10.38 -8.20 6.80
N GLU A 168 -11.29 -7.24 6.76
CA GLU A 168 -11.16 -6.04 5.95
C GLU A 168 -11.77 -4.86 6.70
N TRP A 169 -11.10 -3.72 6.69
CA TRP A 169 -11.57 -2.57 7.46
C TRP A 169 -11.21 -1.23 6.85
N LEU A 170 -12.09 -0.28 7.08
CA LEU A 170 -11.86 1.15 6.90
C LEU A 170 -11.42 1.72 8.24
N TYR A 171 -10.25 2.33 8.27
CA TYR A 171 -9.70 2.98 9.44
C TYR A 171 -9.61 4.47 9.24
N PHE A 172 -10.07 5.22 10.21
CA PHE A 172 -10.00 6.66 10.24
C PHE A 172 -9.28 7.11 11.50
N ASN A 173 -8.43 8.11 11.40
CA ASN A 173 -8.00 8.86 12.55
C ASN A 173 -8.09 10.35 12.29
N GLY A 174 -8.28 11.09 13.37
CA GLY A 174 -8.43 12.53 13.29
C GLY A 174 -7.94 13.23 14.52
N ARG A 175 -7.43 14.44 14.32
CA ARG A 175 -6.98 15.31 15.43
C ARG A 175 -7.40 16.75 15.21
N ALA A 176 -7.85 17.39 16.28
CA ALA A 176 -8.10 18.83 16.34
C ALA A 176 -7.80 19.31 17.75
N ARG A 177 -6.98 20.35 17.87
CA ARG A 177 -6.53 20.89 19.16
C ARG A 177 -5.93 19.78 20.06
N ASP A 178 -6.53 19.52 21.23
CA ASP A 178 -6.15 18.50 22.21
C ASP A 178 -6.92 17.18 22.10
N ALA A 179 -7.88 17.12 21.16
CA ALA A 179 -8.69 15.92 20.92
C ALA A 179 -8.14 15.10 19.73
N ARG A 180 -8.28 13.78 19.85
CA ARG A 180 -7.92 12.81 18.80
C ARG A 180 -8.86 11.62 18.86
N PHE A 181 -9.18 11.06 17.70
CA PHE A 181 -9.87 9.78 17.62
C PHE A 181 -9.17 8.80 16.71
N TYR A 182 -9.43 7.50 16.94
CA TYR A 182 -9.10 6.38 16.09
C TYR A 182 -10.36 5.53 15.93
N LEU A 183 -10.79 5.33 14.71
CA LEU A 183 -12.08 4.72 14.39
C LEU A 183 -11.91 3.65 13.33
N THR A 184 -12.43 2.45 13.58
CA THR A 184 -12.36 1.33 12.66
C THR A 184 -13.77 0.79 12.39
N PHE A 185 -14.12 0.63 11.11
CA PHE A 185 -15.23 -0.18 10.64
C PHE A 185 -14.68 -1.47 10.08
N MET A 186 -14.85 -2.59 10.77
CA MET A 186 -14.23 -3.88 10.43
C MET A 186 -15.29 -4.91 10.06
N VAL A 187 -14.96 -5.73 9.06
CA VAL A 187 -15.73 -6.91 8.68
C VAL A 187 -14.82 -8.14 8.70
N GLY A 188 -15.18 -9.11 9.52
CA GLY A 188 -14.44 -10.36 9.71
C GLY A 188 -14.74 -11.42 8.66
N PRO A 189 -14.32 -12.68 8.90
CA PRO A 189 -14.49 -13.77 7.97
C PRO A 189 -15.96 -14.17 7.80
N ARG A 190 -16.24 -14.87 6.69
CA ARG A 190 -17.55 -15.47 6.46
C ARG A 190 -17.80 -16.58 7.49
N GLN A 191 -18.96 -16.57 8.10
CA GLN A 191 -19.40 -17.58 9.04
C GLN A 191 -20.15 -18.71 8.31
N SER A 192 -20.36 -19.85 9.00
CA SER A 192 -21.03 -21.03 8.44
C SER A 192 -22.46 -20.76 7.94
N ASP A 193 -23.14 -19.76 8.50
CA ASP A 193 -24.49 -19.33 8.10
C ASP A 193 -24.49 -18.31 6.95
N GLY A 194 -23.34 -18.03 6.33
CA GLY A 194 -23.16 -17.10 5.20
C GLY A 194 -23.05 -15.63 5.58
N GLY A 195 -23.29 -15.25 6.84
CA GLY A 195 -23.09 -13.88 7.32
C GLY A 195 -21.64 -13.60 7.70
N ARG A 196 -21.33 -12.32 7.96
CA ARG A 196 -20.02 -11.85 8.37
C ARG A 196 -20.13 -11.09 9.70
N GLN A 197 -19.23 -11.37 10.64
CA GLN A 197 -19.13 -10.60 11.86
C GLN A 197 -18.58 -9.21 11.50
N ALA A 198 -19.25 -8.16 11.96
CA ALA A 198 -18.82 -6.78 11.74
C ALA A 198 -18.77 -6.02 13.05
N GLY A 199 -17.89 -5.02 13.12
CA GLY A 199 -17.73 -4.19 14.30
C GLY A 199 -17.29 -2.77 13.99
N VAL A 200 -17.66 -1.85 14.86
CA VAL A 200 -17.12 -0.49 14.92
C VAL A 200 -16.41 -0.32 16.23
N ARG A 201 -15.22 0.24 16.19
CA ARG A 201 -14.43 0.57 17.38
C ARG A 201 -13.97 2.00 17.28
N LEU A 202 -14.26 2.78 18.32
CA LEU A 202 -13.80 4.15 18.51
C LEU A 202 -12.94 4.22 19.76
N GLN A 203 -11.74 4.73 19.61
CA GLN A 203 -10.91 5.23 20.72
C GLN A 203 -10.88 6.75 20.63
N LEU A 204 -11.34 7.42 21.66
CA LEU A 204 -11.36 8.88 21.77
C LEU A 204 -10.42 9.32 22.88
N ASP A 205 -9.51 10.22 22.54
CA ASP A 205 -8.56 10.84 23.47
C ASP A 205 -8.89 12.33 23.60
N ARG A 206 -9.07 12.78 24.82
CA ARG A 206 -9.39 14.16 25.18
C ARG A 206 -8.49 14.61 26.33
N GLY A 207 -7.53 15.49 26.03
CA GLY A 207 -6.64 16.04 27.07
C GLY A 207 -5.87 14.97 27.86
N GLY A 208 -5.57 13.80 27.24
CA GLY A 208 -4.88 12.68 27.87
C GLY A 208 -5.80 11.61 28.48
N THR A 209 -7.13 11.82 28.52
CA THR A 209 -8.09 10.77 28.90
C THR A 209 -8.50 9.98 27.67
N VAL A 210 -8.26 8.66 27.70
CA VAL A 210 -8.59 7.74 26.62
C VAL A 210 -9.82 6.93 26.98
N GLU A 211 -10.84 6.96 26.13
CA GLU A 211 -12.06 6.17 26.25
C GLU A 211 -12.25 5.30 25.03
N ASN A 212 -12.74 4.08 25.21
CA ASN A 212 -13.01 3.11 24.14
C ASN A 212 -14.50 2.79 24.07
N PHE A 213 -15.02 2.77 22.84
CA PHE A 213 -16.42 2.48 22.54
C PHE A 213 -16.46 1.47 21.39
N SER A 214 -17.45 0.59 21.40
CA SER A 214 -17.59 -0.40 20.33
C SER A 214 -19.05 -0.80 20.12
N ALA A 215 -19.32 -1.22 18.89
CA ALA A 215 -20.58 -1.86 18.53
C ALA A 215 -20.28 -3.04 17.60
N SER A 216 -21.15 -4.02 17.57
CA SER A 216 -21.05 -5.16 16.67
C SER A 216 -22.39 -5.48 16.01
N ALA A 217 -22.32 -6.08 14.83
CA ALA A 217 -23.46 -6.55 14.09
C ALA A 217 -23.07 -7.74 13.19
N ARG A 218 -24.08 -8.35 12.57
CA ARG A 218 -23.88 -9.26 11.45
C ARG A 218 -24.26 -8.54 10.16
N LEU A 219 -23.42 -8.67 9.13
CA LEU A 219 -23.69 -8.16 7.80
C LEU A 219 -23.84 -9.31 6.81
N SER A 220 -24.64 -9.09 5.78
CA SER A 220 -24.65 -9.96 4.60
C SER A 220 -23.46 -9.63 3.68
N ASP A 221 -23.10 -10.53 2.79
CA ASP A 221 -22.11 -10.25 1.74
C ASP A 221 -22.56 -9.08 0.84
N ALA A 222 -23.86 -8.92 0.61
CA ALA A 222 -24.39 -7.81 -0.17
C ALA A 222 -24.14 -6.46 0.51
N ASP A 223 -24.27 -6.40 1.85
CA ASP A 223 -23.98 -5.18 2.61
C ASP A 223 -22.49 -4.84 2.60
N THR A 224 -21.63 -5.86 2.69
CA THR A 224 -20.16 -5.62 2.65
C THR A 224 -19.70 -5.10 1.29
N LYS A 225 -20.31 -5.56 0.19
CA LYS A 225 -20.00 -5.10 -1.18
C LYS A 225 -20.38 -3.64 -1.46
N ARG A 226 -21.09 -3.01 -0.54
CA ARG A 226 -21.46 -1.59 -0.65
C ARG A 226 -20.34 -0.64 -0.18
N ALA A 227 -19.27 -1.16 0.43
CA ALA A 227 -18.16 -0.31 0.88
C ALA A 227 -17.66 0.63 -0.24
N PRO A 228 -17.33 1.89 0.10
CA PRO A 228 -17.19 2.45 1.45
C PRO A 228 -18.52 2.78 2.17
N GLU A 229 -19.69 2.56 1.58
CA GLU A 229 -20.97 2.74 2.26
C GLU A 229 -21.25 1.56 3.19
N LEU A 230 -20.93 1.69 4.47
CA LEU A 230 -21.19 0.67 5.48
C LEU A 230 -22.12 1.18 6.57
N THR A 231 -22.98 0.27 7.06
CA THR A 231 -23.79 0.49 8.26
C THR A 231 -23.60 -0.68 9.21
N ILE A 232 -23.06 -0.43 10.40
CA ILE A 232 -22.81 -1.43 11.43
C ILE A 232 -23.47 -0.98 12.73
N ASN A 233 -24.57 -1.62 13.11
CA ASN A 233 -25.33 -1.31 14.33
C ASN A 233 -25.59 0.19 14.52
N GLY A 234 -26.16 0.87 13.49
CA GLY A 234 -26.48 2.31 13.54
C GLY A 234 -25.33 3.24 13.17
N ASN A 235 -24.09 2.79 13.28
CA ASN A 235 -22.93 3.57 12.86
C ASN A 235 -22.76 3.47 11.35
N LYS A 236 -22.46 4.60 10.70
CA LYS A 236 -22.42 4.66 9.23
C LYS A 236 -21.16 5.35 8.77
N VAL A 237 -20.64 4.88 7.66
CA VAL A 237 -19.68 5.59 6.83
C VAL A 237 -20.19 5.60 5.40
N ARG A 238 -20.03 6.72 4.71
CA ARG A 238 -20.39 6.88 3.30
C ARG A 238 -19.50 7.90 2.63
N LEU A 239 -19.21 7.71 1.37
CA LEU A 239 -18.47 8.65 0.54
C LEU A 239 -19.48 9.51 -0.26
N ASP A 240 -19.33 10.83 -0.19
CA ASP A 240 -20.12 11.80 -0.93
C ASP A 240 -19.17 12.81 -1.57
N GLY A 241 -19.02 12.72 -2.89
CA GLY A 241 -17.96 13.42 -3.61
C GLY A 241 -16.58 12.97 -3.12
N LEU A 242 -15.82 13.86 -2.50
CA LEU A 242 -14.52 13.56 -1.91
C LEU A 242 -14.56 13.47 -0.38
N ARG A 243 -15.74 13.45 0.21
CA ARG A 243 -15.93 13.53 1.64
C ARG A 243 -16.48 12.25 2.22
N TYR A 244 -15.73 11.61 3.12
CA TYR A 244 -16.21 10.53 3.96
C TYR A 244 -17.03 11.11 5.10
N LEU A 245 -18.30 10.80 5.13
CA LEU A 245 -19.25 11.22 6.16
C LEU A 245 -19.47 10.06 7.11
N ILE A 246 -19.28 10.30 8.40
CA ILE A 246 -19.29 9.27 9.45
C ILE A 246 -20.31 9.67 10.50
N ASP A 247 -21.32 8.81 10.71
CA ASP A 247 -22.30 8.94 11.79
C ASP A 247 -21.99 7.91 12.86
N LEU A 248 -21.93 8.32 14.12
CA LEU A 248 -21.60 7.48 15.28
C LEU A 248 -22.79 7.40 16.25
N ASP A 249 -23.09 6.19 16.69
CA ASP A 249 -23.99 5.87 17.80
C ASP A 249 -23.46 4.64 18.54
N LEU A 250 -22.60 4.87 19.54
CA LEU A 250 -21.86 3.84 20.24
C LEU A 250 -22.14 3.92 21.74
N VAL A 251 -21.95 2.79 22.44
CA VAL A 251 -22.02 2.71 23.88
C VAL A 251 -20.73 2.10 24.42
N GLY A 252 -20.10 2.76 25.38
CA GLY A 252 -18.92 2.25 26.07
C GLY A 252 -19.25 1.14 27.07
N ALA A 253 -18.22 0.42 27.49
CA ALA A 253 -18.35 -0.65 28.49
C ALA A 253 -18.92 -0.14 29.86
N ASN A 254 -18.75 1.15 30.13
CA ASN A 254 -19.28 1.83 31.31
C ASN A 254 -20.71 2.38 31.13
N GLY A 255 -21.39 2.05 30.01
CA GLY A 255 -22.73 2.52 29.68
C GLY A 255 -22.81 3.97 29.15
N ARG A 256 -21.68 4.66 29.01
CA ARG A 256 -21.64 6.02 28.43
C ARG A 256 -21.91 5.97 26.92
N ALA A 257 -22.86 6.77 26.46
CA ALA A 257 -23.18 6.87 25.05
C ALA A 257 -22.26 7.86 24.34
N VAL A 258 -21.91 7.55 23.11
CA VAL A 258 -21.21 8.42 22.18
C VAL A 258 -22.05 8.58 20.94
N ARG A 259 -22.32 9.81 20.54
CA ARG A 259 -22.99 10.17 19.31
C ARG A 259 -22.24 11.28 18.61
N GLY A 260 -22.25 11.26 17.28
CA GLY A 260 -21.61 12.36 16.57
C GLY A 260 -21.62 12.18 15.08
N GLN A 261 -21.20 13.25 14.43
CA GLN A 261 -20.93 13.26 12.99
C GLN A 261 -19.57 13.90 12.77
N VAL A 262 -18.74 13.21 12.04
CA VAL A 262 -17.45 13.74 11.59
C VAL A 262 -17.30 13.49 10.09
N SER A 263 -16.52 14.33 9.44
CA SER A 263 -16.21 14.16 8.02
C SER A 263 -14.71 14.31 7.77
N VAL A 264 -14.20 13.47 6.87
CA VAL A 264 -12.82 13.52 6.39
C VAL A 264 -12.87 13.75 4.89
N GLU A 265 -12.31 14.87 4.42
CA GLU A 265 -12.33 15.25 3.01
C GLU A 265 -11.00 14.96 2.36
N ALA A 266 -11.02 14.11 1.31
CA ALA A 266 -9.85 13.77 0.52
C ALA A 266 -9.43 14.94 -0.38
N SER A 267 -8.12 14.98 -0.67
CA SER A 267 -7.58 15.89 -1.70
C SER A 267 -7.16 15.06 -2.92
N PRO A 268 -7.56 15.44 -4.13
CA PRO A 268 -7.18 14.74 -5.35
C PRO A 268 -5.67 14.55 -5.46
N GLY A 269 -5.23 13.35 -5.84
CA GLY A 269 -3.80 13.01 -6.00
C GLY A 269 -3.02 12.80 -4.70
N ARG A 270 -3.57 13.12 -3.54
CA ARG A 270 -2.91 12.94 -2.24
C ARG A 270 -3.32 11.63 -1.56
N LEU A 271 -3.01 10.53 -2.21
CA LEU A 271 -3.29 9.17 -1.75
C LEU A 271 -2.04 8.28 -1.89
N VAL A 272 -2.01 7.17 -1.15
CA VAL A 272 -1.04 6.10 -1.39
C VAL A 272 -1.77 4.97 -2.11
N PRO A 273 -1.26 4.53 -3.28
CA PRO A 273 -1.92 3.48 -4.06
C PRO A 273 -2.01 2.16 -3.30
N PRO A 274 -2.92 1.25 -3.70
CA PRO A 274 -2.99 -0.09 -3.15
C PRO A 274 -1.66 -0.83 -3.25
N ILE A 275 -1.25 -1.43 -2.14
CA ILE A 275 -0.09 -2.31 -2.04
C ILE A 275 -0.61 -3.67 -1.58
N GLU A 276 -0.29 -4.74 -2.31
CA GLU A 276 -0.65 -6.09 -1.92
C GLU A 276 0.60 -6.96 -1.80
N ILE A 277 0.64 -7.78 -0.76
CA ILE A 277 1.69 -8.76 -0.51
C ILE A 277 1.05 -10.13 -0.56
N GLY A 278 1.57 -11.01 -1.41
CA GLY A 278 1.14 -12.39 -1.56
C GLY A 278 2.14 -13.37 -0.95
N GLY A 279 1.65 -14.52 -0.51
CA GLY A 279 2.44 -15.59 0.08
C GLY A 279 1.97 -16.99 -0.32
N ALA A 280 2.49 -17.99 0.36
CA ALA A 280 2.18 -19.38 0.09
C ALA A 280 0.70 -19.71 0.34
N ARG A 281 0.18 -20.69 -0.40
CA ARG A 281 -1.17 -21.23 -0.24
C ARG A 281 -2.28 -20.19 -0.36
N GLY A 282 -2.04 -19.14 -1.20
CA GLY A 282 -3.02 -18.09 -1.45
C GLY A 282 -3.12 -17.03 -0.35
N TRP A 283 -2.22 -17.05 0.64
CA TRP A 283 -2.16 -15.97 1.62
C TRP A 283 -1.92 -14.63 0.93
N ARG A 284 -2.63 -13.59 1.37
CA ARG A 284 -2.42 -12.21 0.93
C ARG A 284 -2.87 -11.22 1.98
N THR A 285 -2.27 -10.05 1.95
CA THR A 285 -2.70 -8.86 2.67
C THR A 285 -2.47 -7.63 1.82
N GLY A 286 -3.32 -6.64 1.97
CA GLY A 286 -3.25 -5.40 1.22
C GLY A 286 -3.59 -4.17 2.05
N TYR A 287 -3.19 -3.03 1.52
CA TYR A 287 -3.25 -1.74 2.18
C TYR A 287 -3.35 -0.62 1.15
N VAL A 288 -4.21 0.35 1.39
CA VAL A 288 -4.34 1.57 0.59
C VAL A 288 -4.61 2.75 1.51
N VAL A 289 -4.18 3.94 1.13
CA VAL A 289 -4.48 5.19 1.86
C VAL A 289 -5.26 6.13 0.95
N PRO A 290 -6.59 6.09 0.95
CA PRO A 290 -7.43 7.02 0.19
C PRO A 290 -7.26 8.47 0.63
N VAL A 291 -7.02 8.71 1.93
CA VAL A 291 -6.82 10.07 2.47
C VAL A 291 -5.58 10.11 3.34
N MET A 292 -4.48 10.53 2.76
CA MET A 292 -3.22 10.69 3.53
C MET A 292 -3.27 11.85 4.52
N SER A 293 -3.97 12.92 4.17
CA SER A 293 -4.20 14.08 5.01
C SER A 293 -5.37 14.87 4.43
N GLY A 294 -6.49 14.83 5.12
CA GLY A 294 -7.75 15.47 4.72
C GLY A 294 -8.20 16.52 5.70
N ASN A 295 -9.10 17.41 5.25
CA ASN A 295 -9.80 18.30 6.13
C ASN A 295 -10.75 17.52 7.01
N LEU A 296 -10.64 17.70 8.32
CA LEU A 296 -11.52 17.08 9.30
C LEU A 296 -12.48 18.12 9.86
N ASP A 297 -13.76 17.78 9.91
CA ASP A 297 -14.80 18.60 10.52
C ASP A 297 -15.79 17.73 11.29
N GLY A 298 -16.61 18.36 12.12
CA GLY A 298 -17.68 17.72 12.85
C GLY A 298 -17.52 17.73 14.37
N THR A 299 -18.37 16.94 15.03
CA THR A 299 -18.40 16.87 16.49
C THR A 299 -18.71 15.46 16.97
N ILE A 300 -18.13 15.09 18.11
CA ILE A 300 -18.46 13.87 18.86
C ILE A 300 -18.96 14.30 20.24
N ASP A 301 -20.14 13.85 20.63
CA ASP A 301 -20.73 14.07 21.96
C ASP A 301 -20.52 12.81 22.80
N VAL A 302 -19.96 12.94 23.98
CA VAL A 302 -19.75 11.84 24.92
C VAL A 302 -20.53 12.15 26.21
N ALA A 303 -21.66 11.50 26.38
CA ALA A 303 -22.53 11.70 27.57
C ALA A 303 -22.90 13.17 27.83
N GLY A 304 -23.12 13.98 26.77
CA GLY A 304 -23.46 15.40 26.82
C GLY A 304 -22.27 16.37 26.72
N GLU A 305 -21.05 15.87 26.74
CA GLU A 305 -19.85 16.68 26.52
C GLU A 305 -19.46 16.68 25.03
N ARG A 306 -19.51 17.83 24.39
CA ARG A 306 -19.23 17.99 22.97
C ARG A 306 -17.76 18.22 22.68
N VAL A 307 -17.19 17.39 21.81
CA VAL A 307 -15.83 17.48 21.29
C VAL A 307 -15.88 17.93 19.84
N SER A 308 -15.27 19.08 19.53
CA SER A 308 -15.23 19.61 18.16
C SER A 308 -13.96 19.22 17.44
N PHE A 309 -14.11 18.76 16.20
CA PHE A 309 -13.03 18.46 15.27
C PHE A 309 -12.92 19.47 14.10
N ALA A 310 -13.65 20.59 14.20
CA ALA A 310 -13.65 21.62 13.19
C ALA A 310 -12.25 22.18 12.92
N GLY A 311 -11.86 22.23 11.65
CA GLY A 311 -10.53 22.68 11.19
C GLY A 311 -9.39 21.73 11.58
N GLY A 312 -9.73 20.49 11.88
CA GLY A 312 -8.77 19.43 12.20
C GLY A 312 -8.17 18.79 10.97
N VAL A 313 -7.36 17.79 11.22
CA VAL A 313 -6.72 16.96 10.18
C VAL A 313 -7.18 15.53 10.35
N GLY A 314 -7.67 14.95 9.26
CA GLY A 314 -8.12 13.57 9.16
C GLY A 314 -7.23 12.73 8.26
N TYR A 315 -7.24 11.44 8.51
CA TYR A 315 -6.56 10.38 7.78
C TYR A 315 -7.53 9.22 7.59
N HIS A 316 -7.38 8.51 6.47
CA HIS A 316 -8.14 7.29 6.20
C HIS A 316 -7.28 6.29 5.43
N ASP A 317 -7.27 5.06 5.92
CA ASP A 317 -6.75 3.92 5.19
C ASP A 317 -7.75 2.75 5.16
N HIS A 318 -7.48 1.83 4.27
CA HIS A 318 -8.24 0.62 4.09
C HIS A 318 -7.28 -0.57 4.01
N ASN A 319 -7.55 -1.60 4.80
CA ASN A 319 -6.75 -2.81 4.92
C ASN A 319 -7.60 -4.03 4.66
N TRP A 320 -7.04 -5.02 3.98
CA TRP A 320 -7.68 -6.31 3.71
C TRP A 320 -6.69 -7.45 3.76
N GLY A 321 -7.16 -8.67 4.03
CA GLY A 321 -6.30 -9.83 3.97
C GLY A 321 -6.58 -10.92 5.00
N PHE A 322 -5.65 -11.87 5.05
CA PHE A 322 -5.63 -12.95 6.03
C PHE A 322 -4.69 -12.55 7.18
N TRP A 323 -5.24 -12.39 8.37
CA TRP A 323 -4.53 -11.73 9.48
C TRP A 323 -4.03 -12.67 10.58
N ARG A 324 -4.30 -13.97 10.53
CA ARG A 324 -3.78 -14.91 11.52
C ARG A 324 -2.25 -14.92 11.50
N GLY A 325 -1.64 -14.62 12.65
CA GLY A 325 -0.18 -14.57 12.81
C GLY A 325 0.50 -13.39 12.14
N VAL A 326 -0.24 -12.41 11.65
CA VAL A 326 0.30 -11.18 11.05
C VAL A 326 0.50 -10.11 12.13
N SER A 327 1.61 -9.41 12.04
CA SER A 327 1.84 -8.16 12.77
C SER A 327 2.38 -7.09 11.81
N TRP A 328 2.41 -5.84 12.28
CA TRP A 328 2.92 -4.73 11.47
C TRP A 328 3.60 -3.67 12.31
N GLN A 329 4.39 -2.85 11.64
CA GLN A 329 4.83 -1.54 12.10
C GLN A 329 4.26 -0.51 11.14
N TRP A 330 3.70 0.57 11.69
CA TRP A 330 3.09 1.64 10.92
C TRP A 330 3.27 2.97 11.65
N GLY A 331 3.30 4.06 10.89
CA GLY A 331 3.22 5.39 11.47
C GLY A 331 3.14 6.49 10.44
N GLN A 332 2.66 7.65 10.90
CA GLN A 332 2.48 8.83 10.06
C GLN A 332 2.90 10.11 10.77
N ALA A 333 3.47 11.03 9.99
CA ALA A 333 3.80 12.39 10.40
C ALA A 333 3.29 13.38 9.36
N GLN A 334 2.80 14.53 9.82
CA GLN A 334 2.31 15.57 8.94
C GLN A 334 2.66 16.95 9.47
N GLN A 335 3.14 17.82 8.58
CA GLN A 335 3.31 19.24 8.84
C GLN A 335 2.95 20.06 7.60
N GLY A 336 1.96 20.95 7.74
CA GLY A 336 1.46 21.75 6.64
C GLY A 336 0.95 20.87 5.49
N ASP A 337 1.50 21.06 4.31
CA ASP A 337 1.20 20.33 3.08
C ASP A 337 2.00 19.03 2.89
N LEU A 338 2.97 18.77 3.77
CA LEU A 338 3.84 17.59 3.70
C LEU A 338 3.33 16.50 4.63
N SER A 339 3.20 15.30 4.09
CA SER A 339 2.82 14.09 4.84
C SER A 339 3.81 12.97 4.57
N LEU A 340 4.22 12.27 5.62
CA LEU A 340 5.04 11.06 5.54
C LEU A 340 4.31 9.90 6.20
N ILE A 341 4.47 8.74 5.61
CA ILE A 341 3.94 7.48 6.12
C ILE A 341 4.99 6.40 5.97
N TYR A 342 5.07 5.50 6.94
CA TYR A 342 5.85 4.29 6.81
C TYR A 342 5.06 3.07 7.25
N GLY A 343 5.43 1.92 6.74
CA GLY A 343 4.86 0.65 7.15
C GLY A 343 5.76 -0.53 6.83
N ARG A 344 5.57 -1.62 7.58
CA ARG A 344 6.12 -2.95 7.31
C ARG A 344 5.16 -3.98 7.86
N VAL A 345 4.89 -5.02 7.08
CA VAL A 345 4.08 -6.17 7.49
C VAL A 345 4.99 -7.35 7.75
N PHE A 346 4.71 -8.10 8.80
CA PHE A 346 5.35 -9.35 9.15
C PHE A 346 4.32 -10.48 8.95
N PRO A 347 4.41 -11.22 7.82
CA PRO A 347 3.56 -12.37 7.57
C PRO A 347 3.86 -13.51 8.53
N PRO A 348 2.94 -14.46 8.73
CA PRO A 348 3.25 -15.69 9.43
C PRO A 348 4.29 -16.51 8.64
N PRO A 349 5.21 -17.24 9.32
CA PRO A 349 6.32 -17.93 8.65
C PRO A 349 5.90 -18.98 7.62
N ASP A 350 4.71 -19.55 7.76
CA ASP A 350 4.14 -20.51 6.81
C ASP A 350 3.49 -19.87 5.58
N ALA A 351 3.34 -18.54 5.59
CA ALA A 351 2.89 -17.77 4.43
C ALA A 351 4.07 -17.16 3.64
N ALA A 352 5.00 -16.49 4.32
CA ALA A 352 6.18 -15.89 3.68
C ALA A 352 7.27 -15.64 4.72
N ASP A 353 8.51 -15.51 4.25
CA ASP A 353 9.65 -15.11 5.06
C ASP A 353 9.53 -13.60 5.41
N PRO A 354 9.29 -13.23 6.69
CA PRO A 354 9.10 -11.84 7.08
C PRO A 354 10.34 -10.98 6.83
N ASP A 355 11.55 -11.57 6.80
CA ASP A 355 12.78 -10.82 6.56
C ASP A 355 12.95 -10.42 5.09
N ARG A 356 12.21 -11.06 4.18
CA ARG A 356 12.20 -10.75 2.75
C ARG A 356 11.11 -9.74 2.36
N ILE A 357 10.20 -9.42 3.25
CA ILE A 357 9.17 -8.39 3.01
C ILE A 357 9.75 -7.03 3.40
N PRO A 358 9.96 -6.13 2.44
CA PRO A 358 10.51 -4.81 2.75
C PRO A 358 9.48 -3.94 3.48
N GLY A 359 9.98 -3.03 4.30
CA GLY A 359 9.19 -1.89 4.73
C GLY A 359 9.07 -0.85 3.61
N PHE A 360 8.24 0.15 3.80
CA PHE A 360 8.15 1.30 2.92
C PHE A 360 8.13 2.62 3.69
N VAL A 361 8.58 3.69 3.03
CA VAL A 361 8.34 5.09 3.42
C VAL A 361 7.86 5.83 2.20
N GLY A 362 6.78 6.59 2.35
CA GLY A 362 6.24 7.47 1.33
C GLY A 362 6.19 8.92 1.83
N ALA A 363 6.51 9.87 0.96
CA ALA A 363 6.35 11.29 1.18
C ALA A 363 5.42 11.88 0.13
N LEU A 364 4.40 12.64 0.59
CA LEU A 364 3.40 13.29 -0.25
C LEU A 364 3.38 14.78 0.05
N GLY A 365 3.40 15.57 -1.02
CA GLY A 365 3.20 17.03 -0.99
C GLY A 365 1.81 17.44 -1.48
N PRO A 366 1.58 18.73 -1.72
CA PRO A 366 0.29 19.24 -2.21
C PRO A 366 -0.07 18.70 -3.61
N GLY A 367 0.92 18.46 -4.45
CA GLY A 367 0.75 17.93 -5.82
C GLY A 367 0.81 16.39 -5.91
N GLY A 368 0.81 15.66 -4.80
CA GLY A 368 0.88 14.20 -4.78
C GLY A 368 2.22 13.64 -4.29
N PRO A 369 2.63 12.44 -4.74
CA PRO A 369 3.85 11.78 -4.29
C PRO A 369 5.12 12.59 -4.60
N LEU A 370 5.97 12.79 -3.60
CA LEU A 370 7.29 13.41 -3.73
C LEU A 370 8.41 12.37 -3.81
N GLY A 371 8.24 11.24 -3.12
CA GLY A 371 9.19 10.15 -3.12
C GLY A 371 8.67 8.93 -2.37
N TYR A 372 9.26 7.79 -2.68
CA TYR A 372 8.93 6.50 -2.09
C TYR A 372 10.19 5.64 -1.99
N ALA A 373 10.34 4.93 -0.89
CA ALA A 373 11.47 4.04 -0.65
C ALA A 373 11.00 2.69 -0.10
N THR A 374 11.62 1.62 -0.56
CA THR A 374 11.52 0.26 0.00
C THR A 374 12.81 -0.21 0.67
N ASN A 375 13.91 0.53 0.47
CA ASN A 375 15.10 0.35 1.30
C ASN A 375 14.89 1.11 2.63
N VAL A 376 14.22 0.44 3.57
CA VAL A 376 13.75 1.02 4.82
C VAL A 376 14.25 0.22 6.00
N ARG A 377 14.78 0.93 6.99
CA ARG A 377 15.16 0.39 8.29
C ARG A 377 14.27 1.01 9.36
N ILE A 378 13.62 0.17 10.16
CA ILE A 378 12.78 0.58 11.28
C ILE A 378 13.38 -0.04 12.55
N GLU A 379 13.77 0.79 13.50
CA GLU A 379 14.37 0.37 14.76
C GLU A 379 13.59 0.94 15.94
N GLU A 380 13.28 0.09 16.90
CA GLU A 380 12.57 0.43 18.11
C GLU A 380 13.50 0.32 19.33
N ALA A 381 13.67 1.41 20.06
CA ALA A 381 14.32 1.40 21.37
C ALA A 381 13.23 1.29 22.45
N ASN A 382 13.27 0.21 23.21
CA ASN A 382 12.26 -0.12 24.22
C ASN A 382 12.74 0.25 25.63
N ASP A 383 11.79 0.45 26.55
CA ASP A 383 12.07 0.53 27.99
C ASP A 383 12.28 -0.88 28.61
N THR A 384 12.48 -0.91 29.90
CA THR A 384 12.67 -2.16 30.68
C THR A 384 11.46 -3.08 30.66
N ASN A 385 10.28 -2.57 30.35
CA ASN A 385 9.03 -3.34 30.22
C ASN A 385 8.75 -3.78 28.77
N GLY A 386 9.69 -3.52 27.83
CA GLY A 386 9.54 -3.86 26.42
C GLY A 386 8.64 -2.90 25.63
N GLN A 387 8.22 -1.76 26.21
CA GLN A 387 7.42 -0.76 25.49
C GLN A 387 8.30 0.19 24.70
N PRO A 388 7.95 0.52 23.46
CA PRO A 388 8.71 1.45 22.65
C PRO A 388 8.81 2.84 23.30
N ARG A 389 10.03 3.38 23.33
CA ARG A 389 10.30 4.77 23.74
C ARG A 389 10.66 5.65 22.56
N THR A 390 11.39 5.08 21.62
CA THR A 390 11.80 5.78 20.41
C THR A 390 11.72 4.81 19.24
N ILE A 391 11.16 5.28 18.11
CA ILE A 391 11.21 4.54 16.85
C ILE A 391 11.99 5.38 15.85
N THR A 392 13.03 4.79 15.26
CA THR A 392 13.83 5.43 14.21
C THR A 392 13.54 4.75 12.88
N ILE A 393 13.15 5.53 11.90
CA ILE A 393 12.87 5.08 10.54
C ILE A 393 13.83 5.79 9.60
N VAL A 394 14.54 5.03 8.77
CA VAL A 394 15.40 5.55 7.70
C VAL A 394 14.95 4.93 6.40
N GLY A 395 14.55 5.76 5.44
CA GLY A 395 14.14 5.34 4.10
C GLY A 395 15.01 5.99 3.03
N ARG A 396 15.49 5.22 2.05
CA ARG A 396 16.37 5.70 0.98
C ARG A 396 15.96 5.20 -0.38
N SER A 397 15.88 6.12 -1.32
CA SER A 397 15.72 5.89 -2.76
C SER A 397 16.30 7.08 -3.55
N PRO A 398 16.33 7.03 -4.89
CA PRO A 398 16.78 8.19 -5.68
C PRO A 398 15.97 9.48 -5.45
N LEU A 399 14.72 9.37 -5.03
CA LEU A 399 13.81 10.51 -4.79
C LEU A 399 13.46 10.72 -3.32
N LEU A 400 13.99 9.90 -2.40
CA LEU A 400 13.69 10.01 -0.99
C LEU A 400 14.89 9.59 -0.14
N ASP A 401 15.43 10.49 0.66
CA ASP A 401 16.36 10.17 1.74
C ASP A 401 15.86 10.86 3.00
N VAL A 402 15.21 10.11 3.88
CA VAL A 402 14.61 10.66 5.10
C VAL A 402 14.97 9.84 6.32
N ARG A 403 15.14 10.55 7.42
CA ARG A 403 15.21 10.03 8.77
C ARG A 403 14.04 10.59 9.57
N MET A 404 13.21 9.71 10.10
CA MET A 404 12.13 10.04 11.02
C MET A 404 12.49 9.45 12.39
N GLN A 405 12.45 10.25 13.43
CA GLN A 405 12.61 9.80 14.81
C GLN A 405 11.34 10.11 15.59
N PHE A 406 10.66 9.07 16.02
CA PHE A 406 9.43 9.18 16.80
C PHE A 406 9.73 9.01 18.28
N GLN A 407 9.49 10.05 19.05
CA GLN A 407 9.54 10.02 20.51
C GLN A 407 8.15 9.67 21.03
N VAL A 408 8.02 8.51 21.65
CA VAL A 408 6.74 8.03 22.19
C VAL A 408 6.35 8.83 23.42
N GLY A 409 5.18 9.45 23.37
CA GLY A 409 4.60 10.21 24.48
C GLY A 409 3.62 9.37 25.30
N SER A 410 2.80 8.55 24.64
CA SER A 410 1.89 7.60 25.31
C SER A 410 1.60 6.40 24.45
N VAL A 411 1.26 5.30 25.12
CA VAL A 411 0.93 4.01 24.51
C VAL A 411 -0.41 3.53 25.00
N VAL A 412 -1.30 3.13 24.10
CA VAL A 412 -2.52 2.40 24.42
C VAL A 412 -2.33 0.96 23.98
N THR A 413 -2.38 0.04 24.93
CA THR A 413 -2.23 -1.40 24.69
C THR A 413 -3.60 -2.05 24.55
N THR A 414 -3.81 -2.78 23.48
CA THR A 414 -5.01 -3.58 23.24
C THR A 414 -4.63 -5.04 23.13
N PRO A 415 -5.03 -5.90 24.11
CA PRO A 415 -4.88 -7.33 23.98
C PRO A 415 -5.70 -7.87 22.81
N MET A 416 -5.08 -8.68 21.96
CA MET A 416 -5.75 -9.29 20.79
C MET A 416 -6.36 -10.64 21.13
N ALA A 417 -6.93 -10.79 22.31
CA ALA A 417 -7.37 -12.06 22.90
C ALA A 417 -8.50 -12.78 22.15
N GLN A 418 -9.17 -12.14 21.20
CA GLN A 418 -10.27 -12.74 20.43
C GLN A 418 -10.36 -12.14 19.03
N GLY A 419 -10.39 -12.98 18.01
CA GLY A 419 -10.62 -12.54 16.64
C GLY A 419 -9.68 -13.15 15.62
N THR A 420 -9.63 -12.53 14.45
CA THR A 420 -8.82 -12.94 13.29
C THR A 420 -7.31 -12.71 13.47
N LEU A 421 -6.91 -11.86 14.43
CA LEU A 421 -5.52 -11.60 14.80
C LEU A 421 -5.03 -12.59 15.86
N SER A 422 -3.71 -12.76 15.95
CA SER A 422 -3.11 -13.68 16.91
C SER A 422 -3.41 -13.27 18.37
N SER A 423 -3.91 -14.21 19.18
CA SER A 423 -4.18 -13.99 20.62
C SER A 423 -2.92 -13.78 21.45
N ASP A 424 -1.74 -14.12 20.90
CA ASP A 424 -0.47 -14.03 21.63
C ASP A 424 0.17 -12.64 21.52
N LEU A 425 -0.50 -11.71 20.84
CA LEU A 425 0.01 -10.37 20.59
C LEU A 425 -0.82 -9.29 21.29
N ASN A 426 -0.14 -8.27 21.75
CA ASN A 426 -0.71 -6.99 22.14
C ASN A 426 -0.49 -5.98 21.02
N PHE A 427 -1.56 -5.37 20.55
CA PHE A 427 -1.50 -4.20 19.66
C PHE A 427 -1.18 -2.94 20.47
N LEU A 428 -0.13 -2.24 20.06
CA LEU A 428 0.31 -0.99 20.67
C LEU A 428 0.01 0.17 19.74
N GLN A 429 -0.88 1.04 20.14
CA GLN A 429 -1.16 2.30 19.45
C GLN A 429 -0.48 3.44 20.21
N MET A 430 0.41 4.12 19.54
CA MET A 430 1.28 5.14 20.12
C MET A 430 0.97 6.51 19.56
N ARG A 431 1.08 7.51 20.40
CA ARG A 431 1.14 8.92 20.00
C ARG A 431 2.41 9.56 20.54
N GLY A 432 2.91 10.53 19.83
CA GLY A 432 4.15 11.19 20.19
C GLY A 432 4.56 12.24 19.17
N GLN A 433 5.82 12.56 19.18
CA GLN A 433 6.40 13.59 18.35
C GLN A 433 7.41 12.98 17.38
N TYR A 434 7.27 13.30 16.11
CA TYR A 434 8.28 13.03 15.08
C TYR A 434 9.22 14.21 14.91
N THR A 435 10.51 13.93 14.86
CA THR A 435 11.53 14.79 14.25
C THR A 435 11.88 14.18 12.92
N VAL A 436 11.71 14.92 11.84
CA VAL A 436 11.92 14.45 10.47
C VAL A 436 12.94 15.31 9.77
N THR A 437 13.97 14.67 9.18
CA THR A 437 15.03 15.34 8.43
C THR A 437 15.34 14.58 7.15
N GLY A 438 15.83 15.28 6.13
CA GLY A 438 16.21 14.69 4.84
C GLY A 438 15.67 15.45 3.65
N HIS A 439 15.36 14.74 2.57
CA HIS A 439 14.76 15.33 1.36
C HIS A 439 13.79 14.36 0.67
N ALA A 440 12.83 14.92 -0.08
CA ALA A 440 11.93 14.18 -0.95
C ALA A 440 11.76 14.95 -2.27
N GLY A 441 12.19 14.34 -3.39
CA GLY A 441 12.42 15.05 -4.63
C GLY A 441 13.43 16.17 -4.42
N GLU A 442 13.07 17.37 -4.84
CA GLU A 442 13.88 18.58 -4.65
C GLU A 442 13.58 19.34 -3.34
N ARG A 443 12.68 18.79 -2.52
CA ARG A 443 12.23 19.45 -1.28
C ARG A 443 13.02 18.98 -0.08
N ASP A 444 13.70 19.91 0.59
CA ASP A 444 14.30 19.67 1.90
C ASP A 444 13.23 19.49 2.97
N ILE A 445 13.48 18.52 3.85
CA ILE A 445 12.60 18.16 4.95
C ILE A 445 13.34 18.39 6.27
N ASN A 446 12.81 19.28 7.08
CA ASN A 446 13.27 19.49 8.45
C ASN A 446 12.11 20.03 9.27
N PHE A 447 11.48 19.15 10.05
CA PHE A 447 10.35 19.56 10.88
C PHE A 447 10.17 18.68 12.11
N VAL A 448 9.36 19.21 13.04
CA VAL A 448 8.87 18.49 14.20
C VAL A 448 7.33 18.52 14.17
N ALA A 449 6.69 17.35 14.31
CA ALA A 449 5.24 17.25 14.27
C ALA A 449 4.70 16.17 15.21
N GLN A 450 3.50 16.37 15.69
CA GLN A 450 2.74 15.32 16.39
C GLN A 450 2.30 14.25 15.39
N GLY A 451 2.38 12.97 15.78
CA GLY A 451 1.97 11.86 14.94
C GLY A 451 1.55 10.63 15.72
N SER A 452 1.28 9.57 14.98
CA SER A 452 0.89 8.26 15.50
C SER A 452 1.82 7.19 14.98
N ALA A 453 1.99 6.11 15.76
CA ALA A 453 2.67 4.90 15.34
C ALA A 453 1.95 3.68 15.92
N GLU A 454 2.14 2.53 15.26
CA GLU A 454 1.57 1.25 15.66
C GLU A 454 2.63 0.16 15.57
N THR A 455 2.58 -0.78 16.50
CA THR A 455 3.41 -1.99 16.50
C THR A 455 2.74 -3.07 17.36
N PHE A 456 3.37 -4.23 17.44
CA PHE A 456 2.90 -5.36 18.25
C PHE A 456 3.97 -5.80 19.23
N ARG A 457 3.52 -6.42 20.34
CA ARG A 457 4.37 -7.09 21.30
C ARG A 457 3.76 -8.42 21.69
N GLU A 458 4.60 -9.42 21.87
CA GLU A 458 4.16 -10.69 22.45
C GLU A 458 3.56 -10.46 23.84
N ASN A 459 2.50 -11.16 24.14
CA ASN A 459 1.96 -11.21 25.49
C ASN A 459 3.03 -11.81 26.41
N PRO A 460 3.33 -11.23 27.59
CA PRO A 460 4.16 -11.88 28.57
C PRO A 460 3.57 -13.27 28.84
N LYS A 461 4.28 -14.32 28.49
CA LYS A 461 3.86 -15.67 28.88
C LYS A 461 3.78 -15.68 30.39
N GLU A 462 2.62 -15.98 30.96
CA GLU A 462 2.50 -16.24 32.39
C GLU A 462 3.58 -17.28 32.74
N GLN A 463 4.57 -16.86 33.53
CA GLN A 463 5.53 -17.81 34.10
C GLN A 463 4.71 -18.72 35.04
N ILE A 464 4.28 -19.88 34.54
CA ILE A 464 3.74 -20.94 35.39
C ILE A 464 4.83 -21.21 36.41
N PRO A 465 4.59 -20.96 37.73
CA PRO A 465 5.57 -21.25 38.75
C PRO A 465 5.92 -22.76 38.62
N LYS A 466 7.18 -23.07 38.40
CA LYS A 466 7.62 -24.46 38.43
C LYS A 466 7.14 -25.03 39.79
N PRO A 467 6.40 -26.13 39.83
CA PRO A 467 6.05 -26.76 41.10
C PRO A 467 7.35 -27.05 41.84
N ASN A 468 7.45 -26.54 43.08
CA ASN A 468 8.58 -26.81 43.94
C ASN A 468 8.71 -28.33 44.04
N SER A 469 9.77 -28.89 43.47
CA SER A 469 10.19 -30.26 43.72
C SER A 469 10.60 -30.32 45.19
N GLN A 470 9.72 -30.89 46.02
CA GLN A 470 10.07 -31.39 47.33
C GLN A 470 10.81 -32.72 47.21
#